data_e510db0a6911874dcd181ddc6e890375
#
_entry.id   e510db0a6911874dcd181ddc6e890375
#
_cell.length_a   1.000
_cell.length_b   1.000
_cell.length_c   1.000
_cell.angle_alpha   90.00
_cell.angle_beta   90.00
_cell.angle_gamma   90.00
#
_symmetry.space_group_name_H-M   'P 1'
#
loop_
_entity.id
_entity.type
_entity.pdbx_description
1 polymer ?
#
loop_
_entity_poly.entity_id
_entity_poly.type
_entity_poly.pdbx_seq_one_letter_code
_entity_poly.pdbx_strand_id
1 'polypeptide(L)'
;MSFYLGLSAILFVIGVAGFIFRRNIITVFMCIELMLNAVNLSFVTFANYHKQVSGHIFTFFVMVVAAAEAAVGLAIILTVFKNRTTLNIDEVDSLKN
;
A
#
# COMPACT_ATOMS: atom_id res chain seq x y z
N MET A 1 -23.41 1.84 0.95
CA MET A 1 -22.22 2.72 0.95
C MET A 1 -21.47 2.72 2.28
N SER A 2 -22.17 2.87 3.40
CA SER A 2 -21.50 2.97 4.70
C SER A 2 -20.67 1.72 5.07
N PHE A 3 -21.15 0.53 4.67
CA PHE A 3 -20.41 -0.70 4.95
C PHE A 3 -19.02 -0.67 4.29
N TYR A 4 -18.97 -0.31 3.00
CA TYR A 4 -17.71 -0.34 2.28
C TYR A 4 -16.77 0.79 2.70
N LEU A 5 -17.34 1.96 3.04
CA LEU A 5 -16.52 3.04 3.57
C LEU A 5 -15.96 2.69 4.95
N GLY A 6 -16.77 2.01 5.78
CA GLY A 6 -16.28 1.52 7.06
C GLY A 6 -15.16 0.51 6.90
N LEU A 7 -15.33 -0.42 5.96
CA LEU A 7 -14.28 -1.40 5.67
C LEU A 7 -13.00 -0.69 5.18
N SER A 8 -13.15 0.28 4.30
CA SER A 8 -12.02 1.05 3.80
C SER A 8 -11.28 1.76 4.94
N ALA A 9 -12.03 2.38 5.85
CA ALA A 9 -11.44 3.05 7.01
C ALA A 9 -10.67 2.08 7.90
N ILE A 10 -11.24 0.90 8.14
CA ILE A 10 -10.59 -0.13 8.96
C ILE A 10 -9.29 -0.59 8.30
N LEU A 11 -9.33 -0.86 7.00
CA LEU A 11 -8.13 -1.30 6.27
C LEU A 11 -7.05 -0.22 6.31
N PHE A 12 -7.42 1.04 6.15
CA PHE A 12 -6.47 2.13 6.20
C PHE A 12 -5.83 2.23 7.58
N VAL A 13 -6.63 2.13 8.64
CA VAL A 13 -6.12 2.20 10.01
C VAL A 13 -5.17 1.04 10.29
N ILE A 14 -5.50 -0.16 9.84
CA ILE A 14 -4.62 -1.32 10.00
C ILE A 14 -3.30 -1.07 9.28
N GLY A 15 -3.35 -0.53 8.06
CA GLY A 15 -2.14 -0.20 7.31
C GLY A 15 -1.28 0.83 8.03
N VAL A 16 -1.89 1.88 8.56
CA VAL A 16 -1.19 2.92 9.30
C VAL A 16 -0.55 2.33 10.56
N ALA A 17 -1.30 1.51 11.30
CA ALA A 17 -0.78 0.89 12.52
C ALA A 17 0.43 0.01 12.20
N GLY A 18 0.34 -0.80 11.17
CA GLY A 18 1.47 -1.64 10.76
C GLY A 18 2.66 -0.82 10.32
N PHE A 19 2.42 0.26 9.60
CA PHE A 19 3.48 1.16 9.16
C PHE A 19 4.23 1.76 10.36
N ILE A 20 3.50 2.15 11.38
CA ILE A 20 4.09 2.79 12.56
C ILE A 20 4.85 1.79 13.42
N PHE A 21 4.31 0.57 13.60
CA PHE A 21 4.83 -0.35 14.59
C PHE A 21 5.82 -1.38 14.04
N ARG A 22 5.97 -1.47 12.73
CA ARG A 22 6.87 -2.45 12.13
C ARG A 22 8.07 -1.79 11.49
N ARG A 23 9.21 -2.50 11.50
CA ARG A 23 10.46 -1.98 10.96
C ARG A 23 10.98 -2.79 9.77
N ASN A 24 10.39 -3.95 9.53
CA ASN A 24 10.76 -4.78 8.40
C ASN A 24 10.31 -4.08 7.11
N ILE A 25 11.23 -3.96 6.15
CA ILE A 25 10.97 -3.22 4.91
C ILE A 25 9.80 -3.82 4.15
N ILE A 26 9.73 -5.15 4.08
CA ILE A 26 8.64 -5.82 3.37
C ILE A 26 7.31 -5.54 4.05
N THR A 27 7.26 -5.60 5.38
CA THR A 27 6.04 -5.31 6.13
C THR A 27 5.60 -3.86 5.92
N VAL A 28 6.54 -2.91 5.95
CA VAL A 28 6.24 -1.50 5.70
C VAL A 28 5.67 -1.32 4.30
N PHE A 29 6.28 -1.96 3.31
CA PHE A 29 5.80 -1.90 1.93
C PHE A 29 4.38 -2.44 1.81
N MET A 30 4.11 -3.58 2.44
CA MET A 30 2.77 -4.17 2.41
C MET A 30 1.74 -3.30 3.11
N CYS A 31 2.13 -2.60 4.19
CA CYS A 31 1.24 -1.67 4.87
C CYS A 31 0.86 -0.50 3.98
N ILE A 32 1.82 0.03 3.23
CA ILE A 32 1.55 1.11 2.27
C ILE A 32 0.59 0.61 1.20
N GLU A 33 0.78 -0.61 0.70
CA GLU A 33 -0.11 -1.19 -0.29
C GLU A 33 -1.53 -1.36 0.27
N LEU A 34 -1.63 -1.76 1.53
CA LEU A 34 -2.94 -1.90 2.19
C LEU A 34 -3.63 -0.54 2.28
N MET A 35 -2.89 0.52 2.62
CA MET A 35 -3.45 1.87 2.67
C MET A 35 -3.93 2.33 1.29
N LEU A 36 -3.17 2.04 0.24
CA LEU A 36 -3.56 2.38 -1.12
C LEU A 36 -4.81 1.62 -1.54
N ASN A 37 -4.91 0.33 -1.18
CA ASN A 37 -6.10 -0.45 -1.47
C ASN A 37 -7.33 0.11 -0.75
N ALA A 38 -7.15 0.59 0.47
CA ALA A 38 -8.22 1.21 1.22
C ALA A 38 -8.74 2.46 0.52
N VAL A 39 -7.83 3.30 0.03
CA VAL A 39 -8.19 4.50 -0.72
C VAL A 39 -8.93 4.12 -2.01
N ASN A 40 -8.46 3.11 -2.72
CA ASN A 40 -9.10 2.65 -3.94
C ASN A 40 -10.49 2.10 -3.67
N LEU A 41 -10.67 1.39 -2.57
CA LEU A 41 -11.99 0.90 -2.17
C LEU A 41 -12.94 2.05 -1.93
N SER A 42 -12.47 3.14 -1.33
CA SER A 42 -13.27 4.34 -1.14
C SER A 42 -13.69 4.94 -2.48
N PHE A 43 -12.77 5.04 -3.43
CA PHE A 43 -13.07 5.57 -4.76
C PHE A 43 -14.13 4.73 -5.47
N VAL A 44 -13.99 3.41 -5.44
CA VAL A 44 -14.96 2.51 -6.05
C VAL A 44 -16.33 2.66 -5.38
N THR A 45 -16.34 2.78 -4.06
CA THR A 45 -17.59 2.92 -3.30
C THR A 45 -18.31 4.21 -3.69
N PHE A 46 -17.57 5.34 -3.76
CA PHE A 46 -18.17 6.60 -4.15
C PHE A 46 -18.65 6.57 -5.60
N ALA A 47 -17.84 6.01 -6.52
CA ALA A 47 -18.24 5.91 -7.91
C ALA A 47 -19.50 5.08 -8.08
N ASN A 48 -19.59 3.98 -7.35
CA ASN A 48 -20.77 3.12 -7.41
C ASN A 48 -22.00 3.81 -6.84
N TYR A 49 -21.82 4.53 -5.73
CA TYR A 49 -22.93 5.25 -5.10
C TYR A 49 -23.49 6.33 -6.03
N HIS A 50 -22.61 7.06 -6.70
CA HIS A 50 -23.01 8.12 -7.62
C HIS A 50 -23.25 7.62 -9.03
N LYS A 51 -23.01 6.34 -9.29
CA LYS A 51 -23.19 5.72 -10.60
C LYS A 51 -22.41 6.44 -11.71
N GLN A 52 -21.17 6.82 -11.39
CA GLN A 52 -20.31 7.54 -12.31
C GLN A 52 -19.24 6.63 -12.86
N VAL A 53 -19.29 6.43 -14.19
CA VAL A 53 -18.31 5.61 -14.90
C VAL A 53 -16.92 6.23 -14.81
N SER A 54 -16.82 7.55 -14.87
CA SER A 54 -15.53 8.24 -14.81
C SER A 54 -14.78 7.94 -13.51
N GLY A 55 -15.50 7.79 -12.39
CA GLY A 55 -14.88 7.41 -11.12
C GLY A 55 -14.28 6.02 -11.17
N HIS A 56 -14.95 5.08 -11.84
CA HIS A 56 -14.43 3.73 -12.01
C HIS A 56 -13.21 3.71 -12.91
N ILE A 57 -13.20 4.51 -13.97
CA ILE A 57 -12.04 4.62 -14.86
C ILE A 57 -10.86 5.19 -14.10
N PHE A 58 -11.07 6.25 -13.33
CA PHE A 58 -10.02 6.84 -12.51
C PHE A 58 -9.44 5.81 -11.54
N THR A 59 -10.31 5.06 -10.87
CA THR A 59 -9.89 4.02 -9.93
C THR A 59 -9.05 2.96 -10.65
N PHE A 60 -9.45 2.57 -11.84
CA PHE A 60 -8.69 1.59 -12.63
C PHE A 60 -7.28 2.10 -12.91
N PHE A 61 -7.13 3.36 -13.31
CA PHE A 61 -5.80 3.94 -13.55
C PHE A 61 -4.97 3.96 -12.28
N VAL A 62 -5.57 4.36 -11.15
CA VAL A 62 -4.85 4.38 -9.87
C VAL A 62 -4.38 2.98 -9.51
N MET A 63 -5.21 1.96 -9.73
CA MET A 63 -4.83 0.58 -9.45
C MET A 63 -3.69 0.10 -10.35
N VAL A 64 -3.69 0.49 -11.62
CA VAL A 64 -2.61 0.12 -12.54
C VAL A 64 -1.30 0.76 -12.09
N VAL A 65 -1.33 2.04 -11.71
CA VAL A 65 -0.15 2.74 -11.22
C VAL A 65 0.34 2.08 -9.92
N ALA A 66 -0.58 1.76 -9.02
CA ALA A 66 -0.22 1.12 -7.75
C ALA A 66 0.43 -0.25 -8.01
N ALA A 67 -0.10 -1.02 -8.95
CA ALA A 67 0.49 -2.31 -9.28
C ALA A 67 1.90 -2.15 -9.87
N ALA A 68 2.09 -1.16 -10.72
CA ALA A 68 3.41 -0.87 -11.30
C ALA A 68 4.39 -0.47 -10.20
N GLU A 69 3.98 0.40 -9.30
CA GLU A 69 4.82 0.81 -8.17
C GLU A 69 5.15 -0.37 -7.27
N ALA A 70 4.19 -1.26 -7.04
CA ALA A 70 4.42 -2.46 -6.24
C ALA A 70 5.48 -3.34 -6.88
N ALA A 71 5.41 -3.54 -8.20
CA ALA A 71 6.38 -4.36 -8.91
C ALA A 71 7.79 -3.75 -8.83
N VAL A 72 7.90 -2.45 -9.07
CA VAL A 72 9.19 -1.76 -8.99
C VAL A 72 9.71 -1.76 -7.56
N GLY A 73 8.85 -1.44 -6.60
CA GLY A 73 9.23 -1.42 -5.19
C GLY A 73 9.71 -2.77 -4.69
N LEU A 74 9.00 -3.85 -5.08
CA LEU A 74 9.40 -5.19 -4.70
C LEU A 74 10.74 -5.55 -5.32
N ALA A 75 10.98 -5.17 -6.59
CA ALA A 75 12.26 -5.42 -7.24
C ALA A 75 13.39 -4.71 -6.49
N ILE A 76 13.18 -3.47 -6.06
CA ILE A 76 14.17 -2.73 -5.28
C ILE A 76 14.44 -3.41 -3.95
N ILE A 77 13.38 -3.85 -3.26
CA ILE A 77 13.52 -4.53 -1.97
C ILE A 77 14.31 -5.83 -2.13
N LEU A 78 14.03 -6.59 -3.18
CA LEU A 78 14.75 -7.83 -3.42
C LEU A 78 16.21 -7.58 -3.72
N THR A 79 16.52 -6.49 -4.43
CA THR A 79 17.91 -6.10 -4.70
C THR A 79 18.64 -5.75 -3.42
N VAL A 80 17.97 -5.00 -2.53
CA VAL A 80 18.54 -4.66 -1.22
C VAL A 80 18.77 -5.93 -0.41
N PHE A 81 17.80 -6.85 -0.42
CA PHE A 81 17.93 -8.10 0.32
C PHE A 81 19.10 -8.95 -0.18
N LYS A 82 19.34 -8.97 -1.49
CA LYS A 82 20.48 -9.70 -2.05
C LYS A 82 21.80 -9.21 -1.49
N ASN A 83 21.91 -7.92 -1.21
CA ASN A 83 23.15 -7.31 -0.75
C ASN A 83 23.22 -7.20 0.78
N ARG A 84 22.13 -7.51 1.47
CA ARG A 84 22.03 -7.37 2.92
C ARG A 84 21.40 -8.62 3.50
N THR A 85 21.75 -8.94 4.72
CA THR A 85 21.20 -10.11 5.41
C THR A 85 19.98 -9.78 6.26
N THR A 86 19.56 -8.52 6.31
CA THR A 86 18.44 -8.08 7.11
C THR A 86 17.51 -7.18 6.31
N LEU A 87 16.23 -7.25 6.63
CA LEU A 87 15.21 -6.38 6.06
C LEU A 87 14.70 -5.34 7.05
N ASN A 88 15.27 -5.30 8.25
CA ASN A 88 14.93 -4.29 9.23
C ASN A 88 15.60 -2.98 8.86
N ILE A 89 14.82 -1.91 8.85
CA ILE A 89 15.28 -0.59 8.41
C ILE A 89 16.45 -0.12 9.27
N ASP A 90 16.34 -0.26 10.58
CA ASP A 90 17.38 0.19 11.49
C ASP A 90 18.70 -0.54 11.27
N GLU A 91 18.61 -1.86 10.99
CA GLU A 91 19.81 -2.66 10.77
C GLU A 91 20.45 -2.34 9.43
N VAL A 92 19.64 -2.04 8.40
CA VAL A 92 20.18 -1.65 7.10
C VAL A 92 20.94 -0.33 7.22
N ASP A 93 20.38 0.64 7.94
CA ASP A 93 21.05 1.91 8.19
C ASP A 93 22.35 1.72 8.95
N SER A 94 22.33 0.83 9.93
CA SER A 94 23.52 0.50 10.71
C SER A 94 24.62 -0.08 9.85
N LEU A 95 24.27 -0.92 8.87
CA LEU A 95 25.24 -1.58 7.99
C LEU A 95 25.85 -0.65 6.96
N LYS A 96 25.28 0.51 6.74
CA LYS A 96 25.85 1.52 5.85
C LYS A 96 27.16 2.09 6.36
N ASN A 97 27.33 2.08 7.64
CA ASN A 97 28.50 2.64 8.28
C ASN A 97 29.47 1.55 8.71
#